data_738f3b3677d6814ce34a2a2452f28ff3
#
_entry.id   738f3b3677d6814ce34a2a2452f28ff3
#
_cell.length_a   1.000
_cell.length_b   1.000
_cell.length_c   1.000
_cell.angle_alpha   90.00
_cell.angle_beta   90.00
_cell.angle_gamma   90.00
#
_symmetry.space_group_name_H-M   'P 1'
#
loop_
_entity.id
_entity.type
_entity.pdbx_description
1 polymer ?
#
loop_
_entity_poly.entity_id
_entity_poly.type
_entity_poly.pdbx_seq_one_letter_code
_entity_poly.pdbx_strand_id
1 'polypeptide(L)'
;MTGRSRYGGSAYGGSDVVAGLGRLASGSRFQGQRNERGAARRPLPLPLQMPRTQTRRVASTKRARRLLRSAVLIAVIAVAGVSVAVQLRRSVPAAMARVDIGSTFVVPGTPPPIPWPKQGEAAVAVPLVGVVVPSGPERPVPIASLAKMMTAYVVLRDHPLSTSQQGPVVTMTALDVAAAASDERQNETSIPVTAGEKLTERQLLDGLLVHSANNLAHTLARFDAGSTSAFVAKMNATAATLGLSSTHFVGPSGFNPGSVSTAADLLRLAAAAMKLPAFADVVAQPVVTLPGAGLLANYVSLVGMDGVVGVKSGFTAAAQGCVVLAARRYVGSTPVMVIAAVTGQKGYDALGRAQAEALAEIDAAARGLASVPVIAPGDMVGKVEVVWSKNAPLVSTTAAATVMAWPGQTVHLQARTRHLRYVKRGAPVGSIEVQLGEQHTNVPLEVDGSLEGPSLWWRLFRG
;
A
#
# COMPACT_ATOMS: atom_id res chain seq x y z
N MET A 1 46.28 20.78 18.41
CA MET A 1 47.04 20.30 17.25
C MET A 1 46.01 19.97 16.22
N THR A 2 45.57 20.91 15.46
CA THR A 2 46.03 21.41 14.16
C THR A 2 46.00 20.37 13.06
N GLY A 3 45.14 20.60 12.06
CA GLY A 3 45.21 20.00 10.76
C GLY A 3 43.98 20.26 9.91
N ARG A 4 43.82 21.48 9.36
CA ARG A 4 42.95 21.85 8.24
C ARG A 4 43.57 21.41 6.90
N SER A 5 42.77 21.03 5.95
CA SER A 5 42.92 21.36 4.50
C SER A 5 41.61 21.00 3.81
N ARG A 6 40.77 21.84 3.27
CA ARG A 6 40.75 22.81 2.13
C ARG A 6 41.37 22.27 0.84
N TYR A 7 40.54 22.24 -0.17
CA TYR A 7 40.62 22.70 -1.58
C TYR A 7 39.53 21.96 -2.36
N GLY A 8 38.62 22.53 -3.06
CA GLY A 8 38.68 23.52 -4.15
C GLY A 8 38.04 22.81 -5.32
N GLY A 9 37.06 23.21 -6.01
CA GLY A 9 36.73 24.44 -6.67
C GLY A 9 36.78 24.22 -8.16
N SER A 10 35.86 24.77 -8.89
CA SER A 10 35.83 25.06 -10.35
C SER A 10 34.70 24.31 -11.08
N ALA A 11 33.53 24.86 -11.47
CA ALA A 11 33.24 26.02 -12.28
C ALA A 11 33.80 25.91 -13.74
N TYR A 12 32.91 25.94 -14.66
CA TYR A 12 32.93 26.55 -16.01
C TYR A 12 31.72 25.97 -16.74
N GLY A 13 30.80 26.73 -17.20
CA GLY A 13 30.82 27.89 -18.06
C GLY A 13 30.00 27.53 -19.26
N GLY A 14 28.99 28.20 -19.52
CA GLY A 14 28.82 29.41 -20.30
C GLY A 14 28.39 28.99 -21.69
N SER A 15 27.54 29.55 -22.26
CA SER A 15 27.20 30.83 -22.85
C SER A 15 26.14 30.56 -23.91
N ASP A 16 25.07 31.33 -23.90
CA ASP A 16 24.83 32.43 -24.81
C ASP A 16 24.67 32.00 -26.29
N VAL A 17 23.65 32.49 -27.03
CA VAL A 17 23.51 33.83 -27.51
C VAL A 17 22.21 33.94 -28.33
N VAL A 18 21.31 34.87 -27.94
CA VAL A 18 20.87 36.04 -28.69
C VAL A 18 19.88 35.79 -29.83
N ALA A 19 18.64 36.23 -29.75
CA ALA A 19 18.08 37.59 -29.94
C ALA A 19 18.24 38.17 -31.35
N GLY A 20 17.13 38.65 -31.86
CA GLY A 20 17.04 39.54 -32.99
C GLY A 20 15.59 39.59 -33.48
N LEU A 21 14.74 40.40 -33.05
CA LEU A 21 14.42 41.82 -33.28
C LEU A 21 14.63 42.29 -34.71
N GLY A 22 13.60 42.72 -35.33
CA GLY A 22 13.68 43.47 -36.55
C GLY A 22 12.29 43.95 -37.02
N ARG A 23 11.89 45.09 -36.49
CA ARG A 23 10.81 45.95 -36.95
C ARG A 23 11.27 46.73 -38.18
N LEU A 24 10.25 47.37 -38.76
CA LEU A 24 10.18 48.67 -39.46
C LEU A 24 9.74 48.45 -40.90
N ALA A 25 8.63 48.94 -41.30
CA ALA A 25 8.03 50.30 -41.32
C ALA A 25 8.39 51.06 -42.59
N SER A 26 7.37 51.71 -43.11
CA SER A 26 7.27 52.94 -43.91
C SER A 26 7.84 52.81 -45.36
N GLY A 27 7.17 53.24 -46.33
CA GLY A 27 6.38 54.44 -46.51
C GLY A 27 6.89 55.22 -47.71
N SER A 28 6.01 55.98 -48.26
CA SER A 28 6.23 57.11 -49.24
C SER A 28 5.97 56.76 -50.69
N ARG A 29 4.88 57.24 -51.26
CA ARG A 29 4.63 58.53 -51.88
C ARG A 29 5.76 59.03 -52.78
N PHE A 30 5.47 59.19 -54.05
CA PHE A 30 5.77 60.32 -54.90
C PHE A 30 4.98 60.17 -56.22
N GLN A 31 4.10 60.90 -56.62
CA GLN A 31 3.80 62.21 -57.17
C GLN A 31 4.70 62.63 -58.36
N GLY A 32 4.03 62.99 -59.39
CA GLY A 32 4.46 64.03 -60.37
C GLY A 32 4.72 63.51 -61.76
N GLN A 33 4.21 63.97 -62.72
CA GLN A 33 3.83 65.18 -63.40
C GLN A 33 3.85 64.94 -64.90
N ARG A 34 2.78 65.34 -65.55
CA ARG A 34 2.66 66.21 -66.73
C ARG A 34 3.79 66.29 -67.75
N ASN A 35 3.40 66.13 -68.96
CA ASN A 35 3.39 67.18 -70.04
C ASN A 35 3.00 66.52 -71.35
N GLU A 36 1.97 66.99 -71.99
CA GLU A 36 1.63 68.02 -72.99
C GLU A 36 2.37 67.93 -74.35
N ARG A 37 1.50 68.14 -75.36
CA ARG A 37 1.68 68.67 -76.73
C ARG A 37 2.02 67.61 -77.80
N GLY A 38 1.38 67.64 -78.93
CA GLY A 38 0.56 68.57 -79.73
C GLY A 38 0.20 67.92 -81.06
N ALA A 39 -0.93 68.37 -81.45
CA ALA A 39 -1.43 68.75 -82.76
C ALA A 39 -0.96 68.07 -84.07
N ALA A 40 -1.89 67.63 -84.88
CA ALA A 40 -2.27 68.21 -86.23
C ALA A 40 -3.19 67.26 -87.04
N ARG A 41 -4.36 67.78 -87.33
CA ARG A 41 -5.17 67.83 -88.58
C ARG A 41 -5.18 66.71 -89.61
N ARG A 42 -6.39 66.15 -89.75
CA ARG A 42 -7.41 65.96 -90.89
C ARG A 42 -6.87 65.54 -92.27
N PRO A 43 -7.71 64.90 -93.20
CA PRO A 43 -9.20 64.84 -93.30
C PRO A 43 -9.83 63.48 -93.59
N LEU A 44 -11.17 63.50 -93.63
CA LEU A 44 -12.18 62.55 -94.10
C LEU A 44 -12.08 62.15 -95.59
N PRO A 45 -12.63 61.04 -96.02
CA PRO A 45 -14.02 60.89 -96.48
C PRO A 45 -14.79 59.57 -96.13
N LEU A 46 -16.02 59.69 -95.96
CA LEU A 46 -17.30 59.06 -96.18
C LEU A 46 -17.37 57.62 -96.78
N PRO A 47 -18.57 56.93 -96.80
CA PRO A 47 -18.93 55.85 -95.85
C PRO A 47 -19.22 54.56 -96.56
N LEU A 48 -19.13 53.49 -95.84
CA LEU A 48 -19.67 52.23 -96.36
C LEU A 48 -20.47 51.51 -95.22
N GLN A 49 -21.59 51.01 -95.72
CA GLN A 49 -22.73 50.48 -95.01
C GLN A 49 -22.46 49.33 -94.04
N MET A 50 -23.18 49.39 -92.98
CA MET A 50 -23.30 48.31 -91.99
C MET A 50 -24.11 47.11 -92.50
N PRO A 51 -23.82 45.93 -92.04
CA PRO A 51 -24.81 44.94 -91.73
C PRO A 51 -25.13 44.90 -90.21
N ARG A 52 -26.40 44.93 -89.98
CA ARG A 52 -26.97 44.72 -88.64
C ARG A 52 -26.65 43.30 -88.17
N THR A 53 -25.85 43.18 -87.09
CA THR A 53 -25.71 41.92 -86.39
C THR A 53 -25.91 42.12 -84.88
N GLN A 54 -27.08 41.65 -84.48
CA GLN A 54 -27.34 40.79 -83.31
C GLN A 54 -27.09 41.38 -81.90
N THR A 55 -28.17 41.98 -81.41
CA THR A 55 -28.48 42.17 -79.96
C THR A 55 -28.83 40.86 -79.22
N ARG A 56 -28.19 39.76 -79.50
CA ARG A 56 -28.54 38.47 -78.87
C ARG A 56 -27.55 37.97 -77.82
N ARG A 57 -26.41 38.60 -77.56
CA ARG A 57 -25.36 38.10 -76.62
C ARG A 57 -25.45 38.66 -75.19
N VAL A 58 -26.17 39.71 -74.88
CA VAL A 58 -26.19 40.32 -73.55
C VAL A 58 -27.19 39.61 -72.59
N ALA A 59 -28.27 39.01 -73.12
CA ALA A 59 -29.25 38.29 -72.30
C ALA A 59 -28.76 36.92 -71.77
N SER A 60 -27.87 36.25 -72.54
CA SER A 60 -27.32 34.92 -72.15
C SER A 60 -26.30 35.04 -71.01
N THR A 61 -25.51 36.08 -70.96
CA THR A 61 -24.52 36.30 -69.93
C THR A 61 -25.13 36.64 -68.56
N LYS A 62 -26.24 37.36 -68.53
CA LYS A 62 -26.97 37.66 -67.29
C LYS A 62 -27.65 36.41 -66.71
N ARG A 63 -28.20 35.56 -67.56
CA ARG A 63 -28.84 34.28 -67.15
C ARG A 63 -27.77 33.26 -66.69
N ALA A 64 -26.64 33.14 -67.36
CA ALA A 64 -25.50 32.30 -66.95
C ALA A 64 -24.92 32.78 -65.58
N ARG A 65 -24.73 34.08 -65.38
CA ARG A 65 -24.26 34.63 -64.10
C ARG A 65 -25.28 34.42 -62.96
N ARG A 66 -26.60 34.46 -63.23
CA ARG A 66 -27.62 34.15 -62.22
C ARG A 66 -27.58 32.67 -61.85
N LEU A 67 -27.51 31.74 -62.87
CA LEU A 67 -27.38 30.30 -62.63
C LEU A 67 -26.09 29.95 -61.87
N LEU A 68 -24.96 30.58 -62.23
CA LEU A 68 -23.69 30.40 -61.50
C LEU A 68 -23.79 30.87 -60.06
N ARG A 69 -24.42 32.04 -59.82
CA ARG A 69 -24.65 32.54 -58.43
C ARG A 69 -25.55 31.61 -57.62
N SER A 70 -26.61 31.07 -58.26
CA SER A 70 -27.51 30.08 -57.62
C SER A 70 -26.77 28.77 -57.33
N ALA A 71 -25.96 28.28 -58.28
CA ALA A 71 -25.16 27.07 -58.10
C ALA A 71 -24.10 27.23 -56.96
N VAL A 72 -23.43 28.39 -56.90
CA VAL A 72 -22.52 28.73 -55.82
C VAL A 72 -23.25 28.82 -54.45
N LEU A 73 -24.42 29.42 -54.45
CA LEU A 73 -25.22 29.53 -53.22
C LEU A 73 -25.65 28.13 -52.73
N ILE A 74 -26.13 27.27 -53.65
CA ILE A 74 -26.50 25.87 -53.31
C ILE A 74 -25.29 25.12 -52.81
N ALA A 75 -24.11 25.26 -53.44
CA ALA A 75 -22.88 24.61 -53.01
C ALA A 75 -22.47 25.08 -51.62
N VAL A 76 -22.55 26.38 -51.33
CA VAL A 76 -22.25 26.92 -49.99
C VAL A 76 -23.24 26.38 -48.94
N ILE A 77 -24.54 26.35 -49.27
CA ILE A 77 -25.56 25.78 -48.35
C ILE A 77 -25.31 24.28 -48.14
N ALA A 78 -24.95 23.51 -49.17
CA ALA A 78 -24.62 22.07 -49.07
C ALA A 78 -23.39 21.87 -48.20
N VAL A 79 -22.31 22.63 -48.42
CA VAL A 79 -21.09 22.56 -47.59
C VAL A 79 -21.40 22.95 -46.13
N ALA A 80 -22.19 24.03 -45.92
CA ALA A 80 -22.61 24.40 -44.57
C ALA A 80 -23.45 23.30 -43.90
N GLY A 81 -24.39 22.68 -44.63
CA GLY A 81 -25.19 21.57 -44.18
C GLY A 81 -24.38 20.35 -43.81
N VAL A 82 -23.43 19.98 -44.67
CA VAL A 82 -22.49 18.90 -44.38
C VAL A 82 -21.61 19.20 -43.15
N SER A 83 -21.10 20.41 -43.06
CA SER A 83 -20.30 20.89 -41.90
C SER A 83 -21.10 20.78 -40.61
N VAL A 84 -22.34 21.27 -40.60
CA VAL A 84 -23.26 21.15 -39.47
C VAL A 84 -23.49 19.65 -39.12
N ALA A 85 -23.79 18.82 -40.10
CA ALA A 85 -24.02 17.41 -39.88
C ALA A 85 -22.79 16.70 -39.30
N VAL A 86 -21.60 17.01 -39.80
CA VAL A 86 -20.33 16.50 -39.25
C VAL A 86 -20.11 16.95 -37.80
N GLN A 87 -20.32 18.23 -37.51
CA GLN A 87 -20.16 18.77 -36.16
C GLN A 87 -21.16 18.17 -35.16
N LEU A 88 -22.40 17.95 -35.57
CA LEU A 88 -23.42 17.31 -34.72
C LEU A 88 -23.15 15.81 -34.49
N ARG A 89 -22.49 15.14 -35.44
CA ARG A 89 -22.12 13.71 -35.33
C ARG A 89 -20.83 13.49 -34.51
N ARG A 90 -20.01 14.53 -34.34
CA ARG A 90 -18.82 14.42 -33.48
C ARG A 90 -19.22 14.00 -32.07
N SER A 91 -18.52 13.01 -31.50
CA SER A 91 -18.76 12.58 -30.11
C SER A 91 -18.54 13.72 -29.13
N VAL A 92 -19.40 13.80 -28.14
CA VAL A 92 -19.22 14.73 -27.01
C VAL A 92 -18.10 14.16 -26.14
N PRO A 93 -17.10 14.98 -25.73
CA PRO A 93 -16.10 14.52 -24.78
C PRO A 93 -16.76 13.97 -23.52
N ALA A 94 -16.17 12.90 -22.96
CA ALA A 94 -16.67 12.34 -21.71
C ALA A 94 -16.47 13.35 -20.57
N ALA A 95 -17.42 13.38 -19.66
CA ALA A 95 -17.26 14.09 -18.40
C ALA A 95 -16.28 13.33 -17.48
N MET A 96 -15.47 14.06 -16.73
CA MET A 96 -14.52 13.49 -15.79
C MET A 96 -14.84 13.97 -14.38
N ALA A 97 -14.90 13.04 -13.44
CA ALA A 97 -14.92 13.40 -12.03
C ALA A 97 -13.50 13.74 -11.56
N ARG A 98 -13.32 14.93 -11.05
CA ARG A 98 -12.11 15.35 -10.35
C ARG A 98 -12.38 15.33 -8.88
N VAL A 99 -11.60 14.53 -8.16
CA VAL A 99 -11.66 14.41 -6.71
C VAL A 99 -10.50 15.22 -6.14
N ASP A 100 -10.81 16.18 -5.29
CA ASP A 100 -9.86 17.08 -4.63
C ASP A 100 -9.77 16.71 -3.13
N ILE A 101 -9.41 15.46 -2.85
CA ILE A 101 -9.12 14.97 -1.50
C ILE A 101 -7.61 14.84 -1.33
N GLY A 102 -7.11 15.17 -0.15
CA GLY A 102 -5.71 14.90 0.19
C GLY A 102 -5.38 13.42 0.05
N SER A 103 -4.17 13.08 -0.37
CA SER A 103 -3.73 11.67 -0.47
C SER A 103 -3.52 11.02 0.90
N THR A 104 -3.52 11.80 1.97
CA THR A 104 -3.28 11.34 3.34
C THR A 104 -4.17 12.08 4.33
N PHE A 105 -4.53 11.37 5.40
CA PHE A 105 -5.19 11.91 6.59
C PHE A 105 -4.36 11.52 7.81
N VAL A 106 -3.89 12.49 8.59
CA VAL A 106 -3.15 12.23 9.82
C VAL A 106 -4.11 12.15 10.98
N VAL A 107 -4.09 11.03 11.70
CA VAL A 107 -4.95 10.80 12.87
C VAL A 107 -4.56 11.80 13.97
N PRO A 108 -5.50 12.63 14.45
CA PRO A 108 -5.21 13.66 15.44
C PRO A 108 -4.90 13.06 16.83
N GLY A 109 -4.15 13.80 17.64
CA GLY A 109 -3.81 13.45 19.02
C GLY A 109 -2.34 13.08 19.21
N THR A 110 -2.03 12.60 20.43
CA THR A 110 -0.68 12.17 20.83
C THR A 110 -0.67 10.65 21.04
N PRO A 111 0.34 9.93 20.52
CA PRO A 111 0.49 8.50 20.79
C PRO A 111 0.52 8.21 22.29
N PRO A 112 -0.03 7.07 22.74
CA PRO A 112 -0.03 6.72 24.17
C PRO A 112 1.39 6.52 24.68
N PRO A 113 1.70 6.94 25.92
CA PRO A 113 2.96 6.59 26.54
C PRO A 113 2.99 5.08 26.84
N ILE A 114 4.02 4.40 26.33
CA ILE A 114 4.25 2.98 26.60
C ILE A 114 5.19 2.86 27.80
N PRO A 115 4.87 2.05 28.81
CA PRO A 115 5.73 1.84 29.98
C PRO A 115 6.86 0.87 29.66
N TRP A 116 7.91 1.38 28.97
CA TRP A 116 9.04 0.55 28.55
C TRP A 116 9.82 -0.02 29.76
N PRO A 117 10.32 -1.27 29.65
CA PRO A 117 11.14 -1.88 30.71
C PRO A 117 12.44 -1.12 30.90
N LYS A 118 12.94 -1.11 32.14
CA LYS A 118 14.20 -0.45 32.48
C LYS A 118 15.43 -1.23 32.01
N GLN A 119 15.28 -2.47 31.61
CA GLN A 119 16.35 -3.39 31.19
C GLN A 119 15.94 -4.11 29.92
N GLY A 120 16.95 -4.48 29.10
CA GLY A 120 16.72 -5.17 27.85
C GLY A 120 16.13 -4.28 26.78
N GLU A 121 15.53 -4.90 25.79
CA GLU A 121 14.86 -4.24 24.69
C GLU A 121 13.40 -4.68 24.63
N ALA A 122 12.56 -3.80 24.17
CA ALA A 122 11.15 -4.08 24.02
C ALA A 122 10.57 -3.42 22.76
N ALA A 123 9.47 -3.96 22.30
CA ALA A 123 8.67 -3.38 21.23
C ALA A 123 7.21 -3.82 21.37
N VAL A 124 6.28 -3.00 20.88
CA VAL A 124 4.87 -3.34 20.79
C VAL A 124 4.39 -3.20 19.34
N ALA A 125 3.50 -4.09 18.92
CA ALA A 125 2.90 -4.07 17.60
C ALA A 125 1.38 -4.20 17.67
N VAL A 126 0.72 -3.51 16.76
CA VAL A 126 -0.71 -3.71 16.47
C VAL A 126 -0.83 -4.02 14.97
N PRO A 127 -0.83 -5.30 14.58
CA PRO A 127 -0.81 -5.70 13.17
C PRO A 127 -1.93 -5.08 12.33
N LEU A 128 -3.15 -5.02 12.88
CA LEU A 128 -4.31 -4.43 12.22
C LEU A 128 -4.05 -3.01 11.69
N VAL A 129 -3.32 -2.21 12.46
CA VAL A 129 -3.03 -0.80 12.12
C VAL A 129 -1.62 -0.61 11.53
N GLY A 130 -0.86 -1.71 11.36
CA GLY A 130 0.47 -1.69 10.76
C GLY A 130 1.55 -1.01 11.61
N VAL A 131 1.35 -0.92 12.93
CA VAL A 131 2.29 -0.26 13.85
C VAL A 131 3.23 -1.26 14.48
N VAL A 132 4.52 -0.90 14.52
CA VAL A 132 5.56 -1.51 15.36
C VAL A 132 6.36 -0.37 15.99
N VAL A 133 6.33 -0.30 17.31
CA VAL A 133 7.01 0.75 18.07
C VAL A 133 8.06 0.11 18.99
N PRO A 134 9.36 0.32 18.75
CA PRO A 134 10.41 -0.14 19.64
C PRO A 134 10.61 0.83 20.82
N SER A 135 11.18 0.32 21.92
CA SER A 135 11.50 1.10 23.13
C SER A 135 12.67 2.07 22.93
N GLY A 136 13.42 1.94 21.83
CA GLY A 136 14.59 2.76 21.50
C GLY A 136 15.38 2.14 20.34
N PRO A 137 16.65 2.55 20.15
CA PRO A 137 17.54 1.93 19.17
C PRO A 137 17.74 0.44 19.46
N GLU A 138 17.41 -0.41 18.50
CA GLU A 138 17.49 -1.87 18.66
C GLU A 138 18.84 -2.42 18.22
N ARG A 139 19.30 -3.47 18.89
CA ARG A 139 20.47 -4.25 18.53
C ARG A 139 20.13 -5.74 18.56
N PRO A 140 20.71 -6.57 17.68
CA PRO A 140 20.54 -8.02 17.77
C PRO A 140 21.05 -8.54 19.11
N VAL A 141 20.18 -9.17 19.88
CA VAL A 141 20.49 -9.80 21.17
C VAL A 141 20.13 -11.29 21.12
N PRO A 142 20.78 -12.15 21.95
CA PRO A 142 20.38 -13.54 22.10
C PRO A 142 18.89 -13.63 22.49
N ILE A 143 18.17 -14.57 21.84
CA ILE A 143 16.70 -14.65 21.94
C ILE A 143 16.18 -15.90 22.62
N ALA A 144 17.07 -16.78 23.05
CA ALA A 144 16.70 -18.05 23.67
C ALA A 144 15.62 -18.79 22.86
N SER A 145 14.71 -19.46 23.52
CA SER A 145 13.64 -20.26 22.91
C SER A 145 12.63 -19.48 22.07
N LEU A 146 12.72 -18.16 21.95
CA LEU A 146 11.92 -17.41 20.98
C LEU A 146 12.23 -17.84 19.53
N ALA A 147 13.41 -18.39 19.26
CA ALA A 147 13.78 -18.98 17.97
C ALA A 147 12.82 -20.09 17.51
N LYS A 148 12.16 -20.78 18.45
CA LYS A 148 11.18 -21.85 18.16
C LYS A 148 9.93 -21.33 17.43
N MET A 149 9.65 -20.03 17.49
CA MET A 149 8.61 -19.42 16.66
C MET A 149 8.96 -19.57 15.18
N MET A 150 10.23 -19.32 14.80
CA MET A 150 10.69 -19.52 13.43
C MET A 150 10.67 -20.98 13.04
N THR A 151 11.08 -21.88 13.94
CA THR A 151 11.03 -23.33 13.71
C THR A 151 9.61 -23.78 13.37
N ALA A 152 8.64 -23.44 14.20
CA ALA A 152 7.24 -23.77 13.95
C ALA A 152 6.69 -23.09 12.70
N TYR A 153 7.07 -21.84 12.45
CA TYR A 153 6.64 -21.09 11.26
C TYR A 153 7.12 -21.76 9.96
N VAL A 154 8.40 -22.17 9.88
CA VAL A 154 8.95 -22.85 8.71
C VAL A 154 8.26 -24.19 8.50
N VAL A 155 8.14 -25.00 9.54
CA VAL A 155 7.47 -26.31 9.46
C VAL A 155 6.04 -26.16 8.98
N LEU A 156 5.25 -25.28 9.57
CA LEU A 156 3.84 -25.06 9.18
C LEU A 156 3.66 -24.38 7.81
N ARG A 157 4.69 -23.73 7.28
CA ARG A 157 4.68 -23.22 5.91
C ARG A 157 4.87 -24.34 4.89
N ASP A 158 5.71 -25.32 5.21
CA ASP A 158 6.03 -26.44 4.33
C ASP A 158 5.06 -27.62 4.53
N HIS A 159 4.55 -27.78 5.74
CA HIS A 159 3.57 -28.80 6.16
C HIS A 159 2.36 -28.10 6.81
N PRO A 160 1.47 -27.46 6.02
CA PRO A 160 0.37 -26.67 6.58
C PRO A 160 -0.68 -27.54 7.26
N LEU A 161 -1.05 -27.14 8.48
CA LEU A 161 -2.11 -27.76 9.27
C LEU A 161 -3.27 -26.81 9.52
N SER A 162 -4.49 -27.30 9.47
CA SER A 162 -5.64 -26.65 10.11
C SER A 162 -5.66 -26.94 11.62
N THR A 163 -6.51 -26.23 12.38
CA THR A 163 -6.59 -26.37 13.84
C THR A 163 -6.93 -27.79 14.30
N SER A 164 -7.68 -28.56 13.52
CA SER A 164 -8.14 -29.92 13.88
C SER A 164 -7.22 -31.02 13.34
N GLN A 165 -6.25 -30.70 12.49
CA GLN A 165 -5.38 -31.71 11.87
C GLN A 165 -4.21 -32.07 12.76
N GLN A 166 -3.89 -33.37 12.76
CA GLN A 166 -2.72 -33.91 13.47
C GLN A 166 -1.46 -33.91 12.63
N GLY A 167 -1.57 -33.86 11.30
CA GLY A 167 -0.45 -33.92 10.38
C GLY A 167 0.18 -35.29 10.27
N PRO A 168 1.32 -35.41 9.55
CA PRO A 168 2.09 -36.63 9.43
C PRO A 168 2.57 -37.15 10.78
N VAL A 169 2.75 -38.45 10.83
CA VAL A 169 3.33 -39.16 12.00
C VAL A 169 4.83 -39.29 11.83
N VAL A 170 5.56 -38.75 12.80
CA VAL A 170 7.04 -38.86 12.87
C VAL A 170 7.40 -39.94 13.89
N THR A 171 8.25 -40.88 13.46
CA THR A 171 8.78 -41.92 14.36
C THR A 171 10.06 -41.41 15.00
N MET A 172 10.11 -41.42 16.31
CA MET A 172 11.29 -41.05 17.08
C MET A 172 12.43 -42.08 16.86
N THR A 173 13.62 -41.58 16.64
CA THR A 173 14.83 -42.34 16.38
C THR A 173 15.74 -42.38 17.60
N ALA A 174 16.80 -43.20 17.54
CA ALA A 174 17.85 -43.16 18.55
C ALA A 174 18.55 -41.80 18.65
N LEU A 175 18.58 -41.02 17.55
CA LEU A 175 19.09 -39.64 17.55
C LEU A 175 18.21 -38.70 18.37
N ASP A 176 16.91 -38.91 18.35
CA ASP A 176 15.96 -38.08 19.16
C ASP A 176 16.10 -38.37 20.64
N VAL A 177 16.30 -39.66 21.01
CA VAL A 177 16.59 -40.06 22.38
C VAL A 177 17.93 -39.47 22.85
N ALA A 178 18.96 -39.56 22.01
CA ALA A 178 20.27 -38.99 22.33
C ALA A 178 20.21 -37.43 22.46
N ALA A 179 19.44 -36.77 21.63
CA ALA A 179 19.21 -35.32 21.76
C ALA A 179 18.54 -34.97 23.08
N ALA A 180 17.43 -35.65 23.45
CA ALA A 180 16.77 -35.43 24.73
C ALA A 180 17.71 -35.64 25.92
N ALA A 181 18.50 -36.72 25.94
CA ALA A 181 19.50 -36.95 26.98
C ALA A 181 20.65 -35.93 26.98
N SER A 182 21.01 -35.37 25.83
CA SER A 182 21.99 -34.28 25.74
C SER A 182 21.43 -32.98 26.31
N ASP A 183 20.21 -32.61 25.95
CA ASP A 183 19.53 -31.42 26.46
C ASP A 183 19.39 -31.46 27.97
N GLU A 184 18.98 -32.60 28.53
CA GLU A 184 18.87 -32.82 29.98
C GLU A 184 20.21 -32.60 30.69
N ARG A 185 21.33 -33.16 30.17
CA ARG A 185 22.66 -32.94 30.73
C ARG A 185 23.13 -31.51 30.73
N GLN A 186 22.59 -30.68 29.80
CA GLN A 186 22.90 -29.26 29.66
C GLN A 186 21.89 -28.37 30.39
N ASN A 187 20.97 -28.96 31.18
CA ASN A 187 19.85 -28.30 31.81
C ASN A 187 18.98 -27.50 30.81
N GLU A 188 18.86 -28.01 29.59
CA GLU A 188 17.93 -27.48 28.59
C GLU A 188 16.55 -28.13 28.77
N THR A 189 15.52 -27.40 28.38
CA THR A 189 14.17 -27.96 28.38
C THR A 189 14.01 -29.02 27.31
N SER A 190 13.70 -30.23 27.73
CA SER A 190 13.41 -31.37 26.84
C SER A 190 12.21 -32.15 27.36
N ILE A 191 11.70 -33.05 26.54
CA ILE A 191 10.69 -34.04 26.96
C ILE A 191 11.28 -35.45 26.74
N PRO A 192 10.94 -36.45 27.58
CA PRO A 192 11.32 -37.80 27.35
C PRO A 192 10.70 -38.33 26.05
N VAL A 193 11.51 -39.05 25.27
CA VAL A 193 11.07 -39.75 24.06
C VAL A 193 11.74 -41.12 23.99
N THR A 194 11.06 -42.09 23.37
CA THR A 194 11.63 -43.43 23.18
C THR A 194 11.79 -43.76 21.69
N ALA A 195 12.83 -44.54 21.35
CA ALA A 195 13.00 -44.95 19.96
C ALA A 195 11.80 -45.82 19.51
N GLY A 196 11.26 -45.52 18.35
CA GLY A 196 10.06 -46.19 17.82
C GLY A 196 8.73 -45.52 18.27
N GLU A 197 8.76 -44.60 19.21
CA GLU A 197 7.60 -43.78 19.58
C GLU A 197 7.10 -42.98 18.38
N LYS A 198 5.78 -42.82 18.25
CA LYS A 198 5.14 -42.13 17.15
C LYS A 198 4.42 -40.90 17.66
N LEU A 199 4.86 -39.73 17.21
CA LEU A 199 4.22 -38.45 17.50
C LEU A 199 3.74 -37.81 16.20
N THR A 200 2.57 -37.19 16.23
CA THR A 200 2.07 -36.43 15.10
C THR A 200 2.83 -35.11 15.00
N GLU A 201 2.86 -34.48 13.83
CA GLU A 201 3.42 -33.14 13.67
C GLU A 201 2.81 -32.13 14.66
N ARG A 202 1.50 -32.21 14.89
CA ARG A 202 0.81 -31.39 15.88
C ARG A 202 1.36 -31.62 17.29
N GLN A 203 1.56 -32.84 17.71
CA GLN A 203 2.11 -33.15 19.02
C GLN A 203 3.57 -32.65 19.18
N LEU A 204 4.36 -32.72 18.09
CA LEU A 204 5.70 -32.12 18.09
C LEU A 204 5.65 -30.60 18.25
N LEU A 205 4.71 -29.92 17.56
CA LEU A 205 4.49 -28.48 17.71
C LEU A 205 3.96 -28.10 19.09
N ASP A 206 3.06 -28.91 19.67
CA ASP A 206 2.56 -28.72 21.04
C ASP A 206 3.72 -28.74 22.05
N GLY A 207 4.59 -29.75 22.02
CA GLY A 207 5.74 -29.82 22.90
C GLY A 207 6.78 -28.72 22.63
N LEU A 208 6.99 -28.35 21.35
CA LEU A 208 7.90 -27.28 20.96
C LEU A 208 7.48 -25.92 21.49
N LEU A 209 6.22 -25.52 21.26
CA LEU A 209 5.74 -24.16 21.52
C LEU A 209 5.24 -23.98 22.94
N VAL A 210 4.48 -24.95 23.46
CA VAL A 210 3.87 -24.89 24.80
C VAL A 210 4.93 -25.14 25.87
N HIS A 211 5.62 -26.29 25.80
CA HIS A 211 6.63 -26.68 26.80
C HIS A 211 8.05 -26.30 26.44
N SER A 212 8.26 -25.73 25.27
CA SER A 212 9.59 -25.26 24.84
C SER A 212 10.64 -26.37 24.64
N ALA A 213 10.24 -27.62 24.37
CA ALA A 213 11.15 -28.76 24.25
C ALA A 213 12.20 -28.57 23.13
N ASN A 214 13.49 -28.56 23.48
CA ASN A 214 14.60 -28.37 22.55
C ASN A 214 14.83 -29.60 21.64
N ASN A 215 14.73 -30.79 22.19
CA ASN A 215 14.83 -32.03 21.41
C ASN A 215 13.78 -32.08 20.28
N LEU A 216 12.56 -31.62 20.51
CA LEU A 216 11.55 -31.57 19.46
C LEU A 216 11.84 -30.53 18.37
N ALA A 217 12.55 -29.45 18.68
CA ALA A 217 13.04 -28.53 17.66
C ALA A 217 14.01 -29.23 16.69
N HIS A 218 14.88 -30.04 17.18
CA HIS A 218 15.81 -30.84 16.36
C HIS A 218 15.10 -31.92 15.56
N THR A 219 14.09 -32.57 16.16
CA THR A 219 13.25 -33.58 15.47
C THR A 219 12.50 -32.95 14.30
N LEU A 220 11.82 -31.78 14.52
CA LEU A 220 11.11 -31.06 13.48
C LEU A 220 12.05 -30.55 12.38
N ALA A 221 13.25 -30.09 12.74
CA ALA A 221 14.26 -29.67 11.77
C ALA A 221 14.69 -30.81 10.83
N ARG A 222 14.87 -32.04 11.37
CA ARG A 222 15.16 -33.21 10.53
C ARG A 222 13.96 -33.67 9.73
N PHE A 223 12.77 -33.64 10.32
CA PHE A 223 11.53 -33.98 9.63
C PHE A 223 11.32 -33.10 8.39
N ASP A 224 11.51 -31.77 8.53
CA ASP A 224 11.26 -30.82 7.45
C ASP A 224 12.37 -30.76 6.39
N ALA A 225 13.65 -30.79 6.81
CA ALA A 225 14.78 -30.51 5.92
C ALA A 225 15.84 -31.66 5.87
N GLY A 226 15.59 -32.80 6.50
CA GLY A 226 16.52 -33.92 6.54
C GLY A 226 17.74 -33.73 7.47
N SER A 227 18.12 -32.48 7.77
CA SER A 227 19.21 -32.17 8.70
C SER A 227 19.00 -30.83 9.39
N THR A 228 19.58 -30.67 10.60
CA THR A 228 19.56 -29.39 11.34
C THR A 228 20.23 -28.27 10.56
N SER A 229 21.32 -28.52 9.85
CA SER A 229 22.05 -27.51 9.08
C SER A 229 21.21 -26.97 7.89
N ALA A 230 20.56 -27.88 7.14
CA ALA A 230 19.67 -27.51 6.05
C ALA A 230 18.46 -26.69 6.57
N PHE A 231 17.92 -27.11 7.72
CA PHE A 231 16.82 -26.40 8.36
C PHE A 231 17.20 -25.00 8.82
N VAL A 232 18.38 -24.82 9.43
CA VAL A 232 18.89 -23.49 9.83
C VAL A 232 19.08 -22.58 8.62
N ALA A 233 19.58 -23.11 7.50
CA ALA A 233 19.64 -22.34 6.25
C ALA A 233 18.25 -21.86 5.81
N LYS A 234 17.23 -22.72 5.91
CA LYS A 234 15.81 -22.41 5.63
C LYS A 234 15.26 -21.34 6.59
N MET A 235 15.57 -21.43 7.90
CA MET A 235 15.19 -20.41 8.89
C MET A 235 15.74 -19.03 8.50
N ASN A 236 17.02 -18.95 8.14
CA ASN A 236 17.65 -17.69 7.74
C ASN A 236 17.13 -17.16 6.41
N ALA A 237 16.87 -18.01 5.42
CA ALA A 237 16.20 -17.61 4.17
C ALA A 237 14.79 -17.09 4.42
N THR A 238 14.04 -17.71 5.34
CA THR A 238 12.71 -17.28 5.76
C THR A 238 12.77 -15.93 6.48
N ALA A 239 13.75 -15.71 7.36
CA ALA A 239 13.98 -14.44 8.03
C ALA A 239 14.19 -13.31 7.00
N ALA A 240 15.00 -13.53 5.98
CA ALA A 240 15.21 -12.59 4.89
C ALA A 240 13.89 -12.29 4.13
N THR A 241 13.09 -13.33 3.84
CA THR A 241 11.79 -13.15 3.16
C THR A 241 10.79 -12.36 3.99
N LEU A 242 10.81 -12.52 5.31
CA LEU A 242 9.96 -11.76 6.23
C LEU A 242 10.51 -10.34 6.54
N GLY A 243 11.66 -9.96 5.98
CA GLY A 243 12.31 -8.68 6.24
C GLY A 243 12.89 -8.54 7.65
N LEU A 244 13.26 -9.66 8.28
CA LEU A 244 13.87 -9.68 9.62
C LEU A 244 15.38 -9.41 9.49
N SER A 245 15.73 -8.17 9.17
CA SER A 245 17.08 -7.79 8.77
C SER A 245 18.13 -7.88 9.89
N SER A 246 17.67 -7.90 11.14
CA SER A 246 18.51 -7.97 12.34
C SER A 246 18.42 -9.33 13.04
N THR A 247 17.96 -10.36 12.32
CA THR A 247 17.72 -11.70 12.86
C THR A 247 18.65 -12.72 12.21
N HIS A 248 19.30 -13.54 13.03
CA HIS A 248 20.13 -14.67 12.58
C HIS A 248 19.92 -15.87 13.47
N PHE A 249 19.78 -17.05 12.86
CA PHE A 249 19.60 -18.32 13.55
C PHE A 249 20.83 -19.22 13.32
N VAL A 250 21.31 -19.84 14.39
CA VAL A 250 22.38 -20.85 14.34
C VAL A 250 21.89 -22.23 14.79
N GLY A 251 20.63 -22.33 15.19
CA GLY A 251 19.99 -23.59 15.59
C GLY A 251 18.46 -23.42 15.72
N PRO A 252 17.69 -24.52 15.70
CA PRO A 252 16.24 -24.51 15.71
C PRO A 252 15.64 -24.26 17.10
N SER A 253 16.39 -24.49 18.19
CA SER A 253 15.90 -24.36 19.57
C SER A 253 16.14 -22.96 20.17
N GLY A 254 17.19 -22.24 19.69
CA GLY A 254 17.60 -20.95 20.24
C GLY A 254 18.46 -21.05 21.52
N PHE A 255 18.87 -22.24 21.93
CA PHE A 255 19.77 -22.41 23.08
C PHE A 255 21.14 -21.74 22.86
N ASN A 256 21.68 -21.92 21.67
CA ASN A 256 22.94 -21.30 21.27
C ASN A 256 22.77 -19.76 21.20
N PRO A 257 23.57 -18.95 21.93
CA PRO A 257 23.46 -17.49 21.98
C PRO A 257 23.75 -16.78 20.64
N GLY A 258 24.29 -17.49 19.65
CA GLY A 258 24.44 -16.99 18.30
C GLY A 258 23.13 -16.83 17.54
N SER A 259 22.01 -17.38 18.06
CA SER A 259 20.67 -17.07 17.56
C SER A 259 20.23 -15.73 18.16
N VAL A 260 20.21 -14.69 17.32
CA VAL A 260 19.99 -13.31 17.71
C VAL A 260 18.86 -12.67 16.92
N SER A 261 18.19 -11.68 17.53
CA SER A 261 17.14 -10.88 16.88
C SER A 261 16.94 -9.56 17.63
N THR A 262 16.07 -8.68 17.11
CA THR A 262 15.56 -7.50 17.82
C THR A 262 14.11 -7.71 18.23
N ALA A 263 13.62 -6.91 19.16
CA ALA A 263 12.23 -6.96 19.60
C ALA A 263 11.26 -6.71 18.42
N ALA A 264 11.55 -5.76 17.54
CA ALA A 264 10.73 -5.49 16.37
C ALA A 264 10.70 -6.63 15.35
N ASP A 265 11.83 -7.29 15.09
CA ASP A 265 11.88 -8.45 14.21
C ASP A 265 11.10 -9.64 14.78
N LEU A 266 11.20 -9.86 16.10
CA LEU A 266 10.40 -10.88 16.80
C LEU A 266 8.91 -10.62 16.69
N LEU A 267 8.46 -9.36 16.73
CA LEU A 267 7.06 -9.01 16.53
C LEU A 267 6.59 -9.25 15.09
N ARG A 268 7.43 -8.96 14.08
CA ARG A 268 7.12 -9.27 12.69
C ARG A 268 6.96 -10.77 12.47
N LEU A 269 7.89 -11.56 13.05
CA LEU A 269 7.80 -13.02 13.01
C LEU A 269 6.53 -13.53 13.70
N ALA A 270 6.23 -13.04 14.91
CA ALA A 270 5.04 -13.43 15.65
C ALA A 270 3.74 -13.06 14.92
N ALA A 271 3.66 -11.86 14.34
CA ALA A 271 2.52 -11.43 13.55
C ALA A 271 2.29 -12.33 12.31
N ALA A 272 3.38 -12.77 11.67
CA ALA A 272 3.30 -13.72 10.55
C ALA A 272 2.88 -15.13 11.01
N ALA A 273 3.44 -15.60 12.11
CA ALA A 273 3.16 -16.93 12.66
C ALA A 273 1.71 -17.04 13.18
N MET A 274 1.21 -16.02 13.85
CA MET A 274 -0.17 -15.97 14.36
C MET A 274 -1.24 -15.97 13.26
N LYS A 275 -0.87 -15.73 11.99
CA LYS A 275 -1.77 -15.91 10.83
C LYS A 275 -1.93 -17.38 10.42
N LEU A 276 -1.06 -18.28 10.90
CA LEU A 276 -1.18 -19.71 10.67
C LEU A 276 -2.12 -20.31 11.71
N PRO A 277 -3.26 -20.90 11.30
CA PRO A 277 -4.28 -21.36 12.24
C PRO A 277 -3.78 -22.35 13.28
N ALA A 278 -2.96 -23.34 12.87
CA ALA A 278 -2.40 -24.32 13.78
C ALA A 278 -1.40 -23.70 14.77
N PHE A 279 -0.59 -22.74 14.34
CA PHE A 279 0.33 -22.02 15.24
C PHE A 279 -0.45 -21.25 16.32
N ALA A 280 -1.42 -20.45 15.91
CA ALA A 280 -2.23 -19.65 16.83
C ALA A 280 -3.00 -20.52 17.83
N ASP A 281 -3.49 -21.68 17.38
CA ASP A 281 -4.19 -22.65 18.25
C ASP A 281 -3.25 -23.33 19.25
N VAL A 282 -2.04 -23.75 18.82
CA VAL A 282 -1.04 -24.37 19.71
C VAL A 282 -0.61 -23.40 20.81
N VAL A 283 -0.21 -22.19 20.47
CA VAL A 283 0.33 -21.22 21.47
C VAL A 283 -0.72 -20.72 22.45
N ALA A 284 -1.99 -20.86 22.11
CA ALA A 284 -3.11 -20.46 22.96
C ALA A 284 -3.49 -21.53 24.02
N GLN A 285 -2.81 -22.68 24.02
CA GLN A 285 -3.09 -23.74 24.99
C GLN A 285 -2.30 -23.52 26.28
N PRO A 286 -2.97 -23.39 27.45
CA PRO A 286 -2.27 -23.28 28.74
C PRO A 286 -1.55 -24.58 29.14
N VAL A 287 -2.05 -25.71 28.65
CA VAL A 287 -1.57 -27.06 28.97
C VAL A 287 -1.81 -27.98 27.78
N VAL A 288 -0.89 -28.87 27.49
CA VAL A 288 -1.04 -29.95 26.52
C VAL A 288 -0.68 -31.30 27.14
N THR A 289 -1.17 -32.38 26.56
CA THR A 289 -0.80 -33.74 26.98
C THR A 289 -0.14 -34.46 25.82
N LEU A 290 1.08 -34.96 26.03
CA LEU A 290 1.81 -35.73 25.02
C LEU A 290 1.98 -37.19 25.48
N PRO A 291 1.93 -38.18 24.54
CA PRO A 291 2.33 -39.54 24.83
C PRO A 291 3.72 -39.55 25.45
N GLY A 292 3.98 -40.45 26.38
CA GLY A 292 5.29 -40.61 27.06
C GLY A 292 5.67 -39.47 28.02
N ALA A 293 5.30 -38.21 27.70
CA ALA A 293 5.69 -37.05 28.52
C ALA A 293 4.59 -36.58 29.50
N GLY A 294 3.32 -36.97 29.28
CA GLY A 294 2.22 -36.60 30.13
C GLY A 294 1.77 -35.13 29.97
N LEU A 295 1.34 -34.50 31.06
CA LEU A 295 0.81 -33.13 31.09
C LEU A 295 1.96 -32.11 31.08
N LEU A 296 1.94 -31.18 30.16
CA LEU A 296 2.98 -30.19 29.93
C LEU A 296 2.34 -28.77 30.00
N ALA A 297 2.79 -27.97 30.93
CA ALA A 297 2.35 -26.58 31.10
C ALA A 297 3.02 -25.64 30.10
N ASN A 298 2.30 -24.57 29.72
CA ASN A 298 2.83 -23.49 28.90
C ASN A 298 3.74 -22.60 29.74
N TYR A 299 4.94 -22.33 29.25
CA TYR A 299 5.86 -21.37 29.90
C TYR A 299 5.46 -19.91 29.72
N VAL A 300 4.52 -19.60 28.84
CA VAL A 300 3.78 -18.33 28.88
C VAL A 300 2.62 -18.54 29.86
N SER A 301 2.88 -18.29 31.14
CA SER A 301 1.96 -18.60 32.25
C SER A 301 0.67 -17.79 32.22
N LEU A 302 0.65 -16.66 31.47
CA LEU A 302 -0.51 -15.79 31.31
C LEU A 302 -1.50 -16.29 30.23
N VAL A 303 -1.20 -17.34 29.48
CA VAL A 303 -2.12 -17.87 28.44
C VAL A 303 -3.46 -18.27 29.06
N GLY A 304 -4.55 -17.77 28.46
CA GLY A 304 -5.92 -17.96 28.96
C GLY A 304 -6.38 -16.93 29.99
N MET A 305 -5.50 -16.06 30.47
CA MET A 305 -5.82 -14.95 31.39
C MET A 305 -5.75 -13.61 30.63
N ASP A 306 -6.57 -12.64 31.00
CA ASP A 306 -6.58 -11.27 30.46
C ASP A 306 -6.53 -11.20 28.92
N GLY A 307 -7.18 -12.14 28.23
CA GLY A 307 -7.19 -12.20 26.78
C GLY A 307 -5.86 -12.58 26.14
N VAL A 308 -4.86 -13.03 26.93
CA VAL A 308 -3.57 -13.54 26.42
C VAL A 308 -3.79 -14.83 25.64
N VAL A 309 -3.26 -14.89 24.42
CA VAL A 309 -3.42 -15.99 23.46
C VAL A 309 -2.07 -16.59 22.98
N GLY A 310 -0.99 -16.27 23.62
CA GLY A 310 0.36 -16.77 23.28
C GLY A 310 1.39 -15.68 23.54
N VAL A 311 2.63 -15.81 23.05
CA VAL A 311 3.12 -16.67 21.97
C VAL A 311 4.23 -17.61 22.47
N LYS A 312 5.35 -17.04 22.96
CA LYS A 312 6.52 -17.82 23.35
C LYS A 312 7.36 -17.09 24.38
N SER A 313 7.86 -17.82 25.35
CA SER A 313 8.87 -17.36 26.32
C SER A 313 10.21 -18.05 26.10
N GLY A 314 11.27 -17.47 26.63
CA GLY A 314 12.61 -18.05 26.54
C GLY A 314 13.51 -17.55 27.64
N PHE A 315 14.40 -18.43 28.13
CA PHE A 315 15.44 -18.09 29.08
C PHE A 315 16.71 -18.87 28.77
N THR A 316 17.82 -18.17 28.75
CA THR A 316 19.19 -18.73 28.87
C THR A 316 20.02 -17.72 29.65
N ALA A 317 21.17 -18.17 30.16
CA ALA A 317 22.09 -17.25 30.86
C ALA A 317 22.54 -16.07 29.99
N ALA A 318 22.64 -16.23 28.67
CA ALA A 318 23.02 -15.19 27.73
C ALA A 318 21.85 -14.27 27.36
N ALA A 319 20.68 -14.82 27.11
CA ALA A 319 19.49 -14.04 26.69
C ALA A 319 18.73 -13.45 27.87
N GLN A 320 18.88 -14.00 29.07
CA GLN A 320 18.05 -13.69 30.23
C GLN A 320 16.56 -13.98 29.95
N GLY A 321 15.63 -13.38 30.69
CA GLY A 321 14.19 -13.57 30.45
C GLY A 321 13.72 -12.84 29.20
N CYS A 322 13.09 -13.58 28.30
CA CYS A 322 12.53 -13.07 27.05
C CYS A 322 11.11 -13.59 26.87
N VAL A 323 10.24 -12.77 26.26
CA VAL A 323 8.89 -13.17 25.88
C VAL A 323 8.45 -12.44 24.62
N VAL A 324 7.67 -13.15 23.81
CA VAL A 324 6.72 -12.54 22.88
C VAL A 324 5.32 -12.88 23.40
N LEU A 325 4.57 -11.88 23.77
CA LEU A 325 3.21 -11.99 24.31
C LEU A 325 2.22 -11.43 23.31
N ALA A 326 1.12 -12.13 23.09
CA ALA A 326 0.01 -11.67 22.27
C ALA A 326 -1.27 -11.68 23.09
N ALA A 327 -2.05 -10.61 23.04
CA ALA A 327 -3.34 -10.57 23.70
C ALA A 327 -4.41 -9.90 22.84
N ARG A 328 -5.65 -10.34 23.01
CA ARG A 328 -6.83 -9.69 22.46
C ARG A 328 -7.25 -8.56 23.39
N ARG A 329 -7.45 -7.38 22.80
CA ARG A 329 -8.03 -6.22 23.48
C ARG A 329 -9.24 -5.74 22.71
N TYR A 330 -10.12 -5.01 23.35
CA TYR A 330 -11.35 -4.53 22.71
C TYR A 330 -11.34 -3.01 22.65
N VAL A 331 -11.61 -2.47 21.46
CA VAL A 331 -11.89 -1.05 21.25
C VAL A 331 -13.37 -0.93 20.88
N GLY A 332 -14.19 -0.50 21.84
CA GLY A 332 -15.64 -0.70 21.75
C GLY A 332 -15.96 -2.21 21.72
N SER A 333 -16.63 -2.67 20.66
CA SER A 333 -16.93 -4.10 20.44
C SER A 333 -15.92 -4.82 19.52
N THR A 334 -14.94 -4.10 18.98
CA THR A 334 -14.01 -4.64 17.99
C THR A 334 -12.80 -5.27 18.68
N PRO A 335 -12.56 -6.59 18.50
CA PRO A 335 -11.36 -7.24 19.02
C PRO A 335 -10.13 -6.85 18.18
N VAL A 336 -9.06 -6.47 18.86
CA VAL A 336 -7.77 -6.12 18.25
C VAL A 336 -6.68 -6.96 18.89
N MET A 337 -5.83 -7.57 18.07
CA MET A 337 -4.61 -8.24 18.53
C MET A 337 -3.53 -7.22 18.78
N VAL A 338 -2.96 -7.23 19.98
CA VAL A 338 -1.76 -6.47 20.35
C VAL A 338 -0.67 -7.48 20.73
N ILE A 339 0.54 -7.26 20.24
CA ILE A 339 1.69 -8.15 20.49
C ILE A 339 2.81 -7.31 21.07
N ALA A 340 3.45 -7.79 22.14
CA ALA A 340 4.64 -7.17 22.71
C ALA A 340 5.79 -8.19 22.78
N ALA A 341 7.01 -7.70 22.55
CA ALA A 341 8.23 -8.47 22.71
C ALA A 341 9.12 -7.78 23.74
N VAL A 342 9.54 -8.52 24.77
CA VAL A 342 10.45 -8.05 25.81
C VAL A 342 11.61 -9.02 25.91
N THR A 343 12.85 -8.51 25.91
CA THR A 343 14.08 -9.31 25.97
C THR A 343 14.98 -8.83 27.12
N GLY A 344 15.90 -9.67 27.54
CA GLY A 344 16.98 -9.28 28.44
C GLY A 344 16.58 -8.98 29.89
N GLN A 345 15.45 -9.50 30.37
CA GLN A 345 15.00 -9.27 31.74
C GLN A 345 15.81 -10.10 32.75
N LYS A 346 16.42 -9.42 33.75
CA LYS A 346 17.32 -10.04 34.74
C LYS A 346 16.59 -10.28 36.06
N GLY A 347 17.14 -11.19 36.87
CA GLY A 347 16.71 -11.46 38.24
C GLY A 347 16.14 -12.84 38.41
N TYR A 348 15.72 -13.17 39.65
CA TYR A 348 15.25 -14.51 40.03
C TYR A 348 14.03 -14.95 39.20
N ASP A 349 13.04 -14.06 39.02
CA ASP A 349 11.87 -14.29 38.18
C ASP A 349 11.95 -13.50 36.88
N ALA A 350 12.97 -13.79 36.08
CA ALA A 350 13.21 -13.09 34.82
C ALA A 350 12.11 -13.31 33.79
N LEU A 351 11.52 -14.52 33.75
CA LEU A 351 10.41 -14.85 32.84
C LEU A 351 9.10 -14.18 33.26
N GLY A 352 8.75 -14.23 34.55
CA GLY A 352 7.54 -13.56 35.04
C GLY A 352 7.63 -12.05 34.83
N ARG A 353 8.81 -11.46 35.06
CA ARG A 353 9.05 -10.04 34.78
C ARG A 353 8.85 -9.70 33.28
N ALA A 354 9.45 -10.49 32.40
CA ALA A 354 9.27 -10.26 30.94
C ALA A 354 7.79 -10.30 30.56
N GLN A 355 7.02 -11.24 31.09
CA GLN A 355 5.59 -11.36 30.83
C GLN A 355 4.78 -10.18 31.40
N ALA A 356 5.12 -9.71 32.62
CA ALA A 356 4.44 -8.58 33.25
C ALA A 356 4.71 -7.26 32.48
N GLU A 357 5.96 -7.02 32.07
CA GLU A 357 6.32 -5.84 31.27
C GLU A 357 5.59 -5.89 29.90
N ALA A 358 5.61 -7.03 29.20
CA ALA A 358 4.94 -7.19 27.92
C ALA A 358 3.42 -6.98 28.04
N LEU A 359 2.79 -7.45 29.12
CA LEU A 359 1.36 -7.24 29.34
C LEU A 359 1.05 -5.75 29.57
N ALA A 360 1.87 -5.04 30.35
CA ALA A 360 1.72 -3.61 30.60
C ALA A 360 1.87 -2.78 29.30
N GLU A 361 2.80 -3.16 28.41
CA GLU A 361 2.96 -2.55 27.10
C GLU A 361 1.74 -2.78 26.20
N ILE A 362 1.21 -4.02 26.18
CA ILE A 362 -0.02 -4.37 25.45
C ILE A 362 -1.19 -3.50 25.91
N ASP A 363 -1.37 -3.35 27.22
CA ASP A 363 -2.46 -2.57 27.78
C ASP A 363 -2.33 -1.07 27.47
N ALA A 364 -1.10 -0.55 27.54
CA ALA A 364 -0.84 0.84 27.18
C ALA A 364 -1.11 1.09 25.68
N ALA A 365 -0.65 0.19 24.83
CA ALA A 365 -0.87 0.25 23.40
C ALA A 365 -2.37 0.21 23.05
N ALA A 366 -3.11 -0.70 23.67
CA ALA A 366 -4.53 -0.84 23.43
C ALA A 366 -5.34 0.40 23.83
N ARG A 367 -4.96 1.08 24.92
CA ARG A 367 -5.62 2.33 25.38
C ARG A 367 -5.47 3.48 24.37
N GLY A 368 -4.45 3.45 23.53
CA GLY A 368 -4.24 4.45 22.49
C GLY A 368 -5.05 4.21 21.21
N LEU A 369 -5.63 3.03 21.06
CA LEU A 369 -6.42 2.70 19.87
C LEU A 369 -7.81 3.32 19.94
N ALA A 370 -8.24 3.92 18.84
CA ALA A 370 -9.57 4.47 18.69
C ALA A 370 -10.13 4.18 17.29
N SER A 371 -11.45 4.12 17.22
CA SER A 371 -12.17 4.12 15.95
C SER A 371 -12.28 5.55 15.44
N VAL A 372 -11.58 5.87 14.35
CA VAL A 372 -11.44 7.24 13.84
C VAL A 372 -12.21 7.36 12.53
N PRO A 373 -13.22 8.26 12.46
CA PRO A 373 -13.89 8.55 11.20
C PRO A 373 -12.96 9.34 10.28
N VAL A 374 -12.79 8.86 9.04
CA VAL A 374 -11.93 9.46 8.01
C VAL A 374 -12.76 10.13 6.92
N ILE A 375 -13.89 9.52 6.58
CA ILE A 375 -14.83 10.01 5.57
C ILE A 375 -16.25 9.85 6.14
N ALA A 376 -17.06 10.90 6.02
CA ALA A 376 -18.49 10.83 6.35
C ALA A 376 -19.34 10.65 5.08
N PRO A 377 -20.54 10.05 5.19
CA PRO A 377 -21.50 10.03 4.09
C PRO A 377 -21.91 11.45 3.71
N GLY A 378 -21.92 11.77 2.43
CA GLY A 378 -22.29 13.10 1.94
C GLY A 378 -21.16 14.13 1.92
N ASP A 379 -19.92 13.74 2.29
CA ASP A 379 -18.78 14.63 2.16
C ASP A 379 -18.58 15.03 0.69
N MET A 380 -18.48 16.33 0.42
CA MET A 380 -18.23 16.88 -0.91
C MET A 380 -16.73 16.82 -1.18
N VAL A 381 -16.32 15.87 -2.02
CA VAL A 381 -14.90 15.55 -2.24
C VAL A 381 -14.39 15.97 -3.61
N GLY A 382 -15.24 16.61 -4.45
CA GLY A 382 -14.83 17.00 -5.78
C GLY A 382 -15.95 17.51 -6.64
N LYS A 383 -15.71 17.56 -7.95
CA LYS A 383 -16.69 18.02 -8.97
C LYS A 383 -16.54 17.22 -10.26
N VAL A 384 -17.59 17.23 -11.07
CA VAL A 384 -17.56 16.67 -12.42
C VAL A 384 -17.16 17.75 -13.40
N GLU A 385 -15.98 17.68 -13.99
CA GLU A 385 -15.52 18.62 -15.01
C GLU A 385 -16.04 18.22 -16.39
N VAL A 386 -16.59 19.21 -17.10
CA VAL A 386 -17.05 19.11 -18.48
C VAL A 386 -16.59 20.32 -19.27
N VAL A 387 -16.31 20.13 -20.54
CA VAL A 387 -15.81 21.21 -21.41
C VAL A 387 -16.90 22.19 -21.89
N TRP A 388 -18.20 21.87 -21.69
CA TRP A 388 -19.32 22.66 -22.19
C TRP A 388 -20.06 23.48 -21.10
N SER A 389 -19.68 23.33 -19.84
CA SER A 389 -20.30 24.09 -18.73
C SER A 389 -19.27 24.41 -17.65
N LYS A 390 -19.39 25.60 -17.09
CA LYS A 390 -18.63 26.01 -15.89
C LYS A 390 -19.35 25.60 -14.60
N ASN A 391 -20.64 25.31 -14.66
CA ASN A 391 -21.44 24.87 -13.52
C ASN A 391 -21.38 23.34 -13.45
N ALA A 392 -20.33 22.85 -12.84
CA ALA A 392 -20.10 21.42 -12.65
C ALA A 392 -20.80 20.94 -11.37
N PRO A 393 -21.56 19.82 -11.41
CA PRO A 393 -22.12 19.23 -10.20
C PRO A 393 -21.02 18.68 -9.32
N LEU A 394 -21.26 18.66 -8.01
CA LEU A 394 -20.33 18.16 -7.02
C LEU A 394 -20.28 16.62 -7.03
N VAL A 395 -19.22 16.08 -6.48
CA VAL A 395 -19.05 14.66 -6.22
C VAL A 395 -19.07 14.45 -4.71
N SER A 396 -19.96 13.58 -4.27
CA SER A 396 -20.13 13.24 -2.85
C SER A 396 -19.83 11.77 -2.56
N THR A 397 -19.52 11.50 -1.33
CA THR A 397 -19.36 10.14 -0.77
C THR A 397 -20.72 9.57 -0.41
N THR A 398 -20.92 8.26 -0.61
CA THR A 398 -22.19 7.59 -0.27
C THR A 398 -22.12 6.77 1.01
N ALA A 399 -20.92 6.54 1.54
CA ALA A 399 -20.71 5.74 2.74
C ALA A 399 -19.64 6.37 3.64
N ALA A 400 -19.65 5.99 4.91
CA ALA A 400 -18.59 6.32 5.85
C ALA A 400 -17.37 5.42 5.66
N ALA A 401 -16.20 5.94 5.97
CA ALA A 401 -15.01 5.15 6.26
C ALA A 401 -14.48 5.49 7.64
N THR A 402 -14.33 4.46 8.44
CA THR A 402 -13.76 4.53 9.78
C THR A 402 -12.60 3.55 9.85
N VAL A 403 -11.51 3.96 10.46
CA VAL A 403 -10.33 3.11 10.69
C VAL A 403 -10.05 2.98 12.18
N MET A 404 -9.59 1.81 12.60
CA MET A 404 -8.94 1.65 13.88
C MET A 404 -7.55 2.24 13.77
N ALA A 405 -7.17 3.17 14.63
CA ALA A 405 -5.89 3.86 14.50
C ALA A 405 -5.34 4.36 15.82
N TRP A 406 -4.04 4.62 15.86
CA TRP A 406 -3.37 5.42 16.86
C TRP A 406 -3.22 6.87 16.42
N PRO A 407 -3.24 7.84 17.37
CA PRO A 407 -2.88 9.21 17.08
C PRO A 407 -1.50 9.32 16.40
N GLY A 408 -1.39 10.21 15.43
CA GLY A 408 -0.17 10.43 14.65
C GLY A 408 0.01 9.49 13.46
N GLN A 409 -0.80 8.44 13.29
CA GLN A 409 -0.73 7.58 12.11
C GLN A 409 -1.24 8.29 10.85
N THR A 410 -0.68 7.90 9.71
CA THR A 410 -1.08 8.41 8.42
C THR A 410 -1.95 7.39 7.69
N VAL A 411 -3.21 7.74 7.47
CA VAL A 411 -4.15 7.00 6.64
C VAL A 411 -3.93 7.41 5.19
N HIS A 412 -3.80 6.46 4.28
CA HIS A 412 -3.67 6.71 2.85
C HIS A 412 -5.02 6.72 2.17
N LEU A 413 -5.23 7.73 1.32
CA LEU A 413 -6.46 7.94 0.56
C LEU A 413 -6.13 7.94 -0.93
N GLN A 414 -6.77 7.08 -1.70
CA GLN A 414 -6.59 7.01 -3.14
C GLN A 414 -7.93 7.08 -3.86
N ALA A 415 -8.17 8.18 -4.58
CA ALA A 415 -9.35 8.31 -5.42
C ALA A 415 -9.14 7.62 -6.76
N ARG A 416 -10.13 6.82 -7.17
CA ARG A 416 -10.23 6.20 -8.50
C ARG A 416 -11.53 6.65 -9.15
N THR A 417 -11.43 7.39 -10.24
CA THR A 417 -12.59 7.93 -10.96
C THR A 417 -12.72 7.29 -12.34
N ARG A 418 -13.93 7.35 -12.90
CA ARG A 418 -14.25 6.86 -14.23
C ARG A 418 -14.84 7.96 -15.10
N HIS A 419 -14.72 7.80 -16.39
CA HIS A 419 -15.39 8.66 -17.37
C HIS A 419 -16.91 8.47 -17.34
N LEU A 420 -17.63 9.58 -17.39
CA LEU A 420 -19.10 9.61 -17.39
C LEU A 420 -19.61 9.92 -18.80
N ARG A 421 -20.56 9.14 -19.26
CA ARG A 421 -21.30 9.44 -20.49
C ARG A 421 -22.43 10.44 -20.26
N TYR A 422 -23.02 10.38 -19.06
CA TYR A 422 -24.12 11.24 -18.63
C TYR A 422 -23.85 11.70 -17.20
N VAL A 423 -24.22 12.94 -16.91
CA VAL A 423 -24.06 13.53 -15.58
C VAL A 423 -25.47 13.66 -14.97
N LYS A 424 -25.84 12.67 -14.19
CA LYS A 424 -27.13 12.63 -13.48
C LYS A 424 -26.85 12.49 -11.99
N ARG A 425 -27.73 13.05 -11.16
CA ARG A 425 -27.71 12.86 -9.70
C ARG A 425 -27.73 11.38 -9.36
N GLY A 426 -26.89 10.94 -8.40
CA GLY A 426 -26.74 9.54 -8.01
C GLY A 426 -25.92 8.69 -8.99
N ALA A 427 -25.41 9.28 -10.09
CA ALA A 427 -24.56 8.50 -11.01
C ALA A 427 -23.22 8.18 -10.34
N PRO A 428 -22.82 6.89 -10.28
CA PRO A 428 -21.56 6.49 -9.65
C PRO A 428 -20.39 6.98 -10.50
N VAL A 429 -19.41 7.62 -9.87
CA VAL A 429 -18.24 8.22 -10.53
C VAL A 429 -16.91 7.57 -10.18
N GLY A 430 -16.90 6.69 -9.20
CA GLY A 430 -15.67 6.03 -8.75
C GLY A 430 -15.74 5.64 -7.28
N SER A 431 -14.58 5.57 -6.64
CA SER A 431 -14.44 5.32 -5.21
C SER A 431 -13.19 5.98 -4.65
N ILE A 432 -13.17 6.18 -3.33
CA ILE A 432 -11.96 6.48 -2.56
C ILE A 432 -11.58 5.20 -1.81
N GLU A 433 -10.38 4.71 -2.04
CA GLU A 433 -9.76 3.66 -1.25
C GLU A 433 -9.10 4.28 -0.01
N VAL A 434 -9.48 3.79 1.17
CA VAL A 434 -8.94 4.20 2.48
C VAL A 434 -8.11 3.05 3.00
N GLN A 435 -6.84 3.28 3.29
CA GLN A 435 -5.91 2.24 3.74
C GLN A 435 -5.14 2.66 4.99
N LEU A 436 -5.10 1.77 5.98
CA LEU A 436 -4.21 1.86 7.14
C LEU A 436 -3.85 0.45 7.63
N GLY A 437 -2.57 0.08 7.56
CA GLY A 437 -2.12 -1.27 7.92
C GLY A 437 -2.81 -2.35 7.10
N GLU A 438 -3.51 -3.27 7.78
CA GLU A 438 -4.31 -4.33 7.13
C GLU A 438 -5.74 -3.90 6.80
N GLN A 439 -6.13 -2.68 7.16
CA GLN A 439 -7.48 -2.16 6.93
C GLN A 439 -7.58 -1.54 5.54
N HIS A 440 -8.58 -2.00 4.78
CA HIS A 440 -8.90 -1.48 3.45
C HIS A 440 -10.40 -1.28 3.34
N THR A 441 -10.81 -0.07 2.99
CA THR A 441 -12.22 0.26 2.78
C THR A 441 -12.37 1.08 1.50
N ASN A 442 -13.34 0.72 0.66
CA ASN A 442 -13.69 1.48 -0.53
C ASN A 442 -14.97 2.28 -0.27
N VAL A 443 -14.88 3.60 -0.38
CA VAL A 443 -16.01 4.53 -0.25
C VAL A 443 -16.49 4.89 -1.65
N PRO A 444 -17.72 4.49 -2.04
CA PRO A 444 -18.27 4.83 -3.34
C PRO A 444 -18.53 6.34 -3.46
N LEU A 445 -18.38 6.84 -4.68
CA LEU A 445 -18.61 8.25 -5.05
C LEU A 445 -19.75 8.35 -6.04
N GLU A 446 -20.59 9.38 -5.86
CA GLU A 446 -21.67 9.70 -6.77
C GLU A 446 -21.71 11.20 -7.13
N VAL A 447 -22.45 11.50 -8.18
CA VAL A 447 -22.72 12.89 -8.57
C VAL A 447 -23.82 13.46 -7.69
N ASP A 448 -23.57 14.56 -6.98
CA ASP A 448 -24.59 15.33 -6.29
C ASP A 448 -25.09 16.48 -7.18
N GLY A 449 -25.99 16.14 -8.09
CA GLY A 449 -26.59 17.06 -9.03
C GLY A 449 -26.71 16.45 -10.43
N SER A 450 -27.29 17.19 -11.34
CA SER A 450 -27.40 16.81 -12.74
C SER A 450 -26.91 17.94 -13.63
N LEU A 451 -26.34 17.62 -14.76
CA LEU A 451 -25.91 18.58 -15.76
C LEU A 451 -26.52 18.17 -17.13
N GLU A 452 -27.16 19.12 -17.75
CA GLU A 452 -27.65 18.91 -19.13
C GLU A 452 -26.50 18.74 -20.12
N GLY A 453 -26.78 18.04 -21.20
CA GLY A 453 -25.81 17.87 -22.28
C GLY A 453 -25.47 19.22 -22.93
N PRO A 454 -24.40 19.27 -23.75
CA PRO A 454 -23.97 20.48 -24.40
C PRO A 454 -25.06 21.01 -25.33
N SER A 455 -25.27 22.34 -25.31
CA SER A 455 -26.23 23.04 -26.16
C SER A 455 -25.90 22.83 -27.65
N LEU A 456 -26.92 22.99 -28.53
CA LEU A 456 -26.71 22.94 -29.99
C LEU A 456 -25.65 23.94 -30.44
N TRP A 457 -25.65 25.16 -29.88
CA TRP A 457 -24.63 26.18 -30.14
C TRP A 457 -23.22 25.69 -29.80
N TRP A 458 -23.02 25.13 -28.65
CA TRP A 458 -21.73 24.59 -28.27
C TRP A 458 -21.28 23.44 -29.22
N ARG A 459 -22.22 22.55 -29.63
CA ARG A 459 -21.94 21.48 -30.55
C ARG A 459 -21.53 21.94 -31.96
N LEU A 460 -22.10 23.04 -32.40
CA LEU A 460 -21.82 23.60 -33.73
C LEU A 460 -20.52 24.41 -33.79
N PHE A 461 -20.17 25.11 -32.72
CA PHE A 461 -19.06 26.08 -32.71
C PHE A 461 -17.87 25.63 -31.83
N ARG A 462 -17.89 24.42 -31.33
CA ARG A 462 -16.69 23.88 -30.67
C ARG A 462 -15.56 23.70 -31.67
N GLY A 463 -14.38 24.25 -31.38
CA GLY A 463 -13.15 24.13 -32.17
C GLY A 463 -12.58 22.71 -32.17
#